data_df353987c63ea95823e701288b17d9d6
#
_entry.id   df353987c63ea95823e701288b17d9d6
#
_cell.length_a   1.000
_cell.length_b   1.000
_cell.length_c   1.000
_cell.angle_alpha   90.00
_cell.angle_beta   90.00
_cell.angle_gamma   90.00
#
_symmetry.space_group_name_H-M   'P 1'
#
loop_
_entity.id
_entity.type
_entity.pdbx_description
1 polymer ?
#
loop_
_entity_poly.entity_id
_entity_poly.type
_entity_poly.pdbx_seq_one_letter_code
_entity_poly.pdbx_strand_id
1 'polypeptide(L)' 'MDQAWLLAQYAEIEAVKADIEAMKALNQTRIQRGESIAYDEDAFHEKALFLYNSAHLIMQNR' A
#
# COMPACT_ATOMS: atom_id res chain seq x y z
N MET A 1 -24.03 3.95 -5.31
CA MET A 1 -22.91 3.18 -4.74
C MET A 1 -23.28 2.63 -3.38
N ASP A 2 -22.91 1.40 -3.13
CA ASP A 2 -23.19 0.72 -1.89
C ASP A 2 -22.20 1.17 -0.79
N GLN A 3 -22.72 1.49 0.39
CA GLN A 3 -21.89 1.88 1.53
C GLN A 3 -20.92 0.76 1.94
N ALA A 4 -21.37 -0.49 1.86
CA ALA A 4 -20.51 -1.64 2.19
C ALA A 4 -19.31 -1.72 1.24
N TRP A 5 -19.51 -1.44 -0.05
CA TRP A 5 -18.44 -1.41 -1.02
C TRP A 5 -17.42 -0.32 -0.66
N LEU A 6 -17.90 0.87 -0.31
CA LEU A 6 -17.04 1.99 0.05
C LEU A 6 -16.21 1.68 1.29
N LEU A 7 -16.83 1.10 2.31
CA LEU A 7 -16.13 0.70 3.53
C LEU A 7 -15.07 -0.36 3.24
N ALA A 8 -15.37 -1.31 2.34
CA ALA A 8 -14.40 -2.32 1.93
C ALA A 8 -13.20 -1.69 1.23
N GLN A 9 -13.43 -0.69 0.37
CA GLN A 9 -12.35 0.01 -0.30
C GLN A 9 -11.45 0.75 0.70
N TYR A 10 -12.04 1.40 1.69
CA TYR A 10 -11.25 2.08 2.73
C TYR A 10 -10.45 1.08 3.56
N ALA A 11 -11.02 -0.08 3.87
CA ALA A 11 -10.31 -1.12 4.62
C ALA A 11 -9.11 -1.63 3.83
N GLU A 12 -9.25 -1.84 2.52
CA GLU A 12 -8.14 -2.26 1.66
C GLU A 12 -7.05 -1.21 1.60
N ILE A 13 -7.43 0.06 1.50
CA ILE A 13 -6.46 1.16 1.49
C ILE A 13 -5.64 1.16 2.78
N GLU A 14 -6.30 1.03 3.92
CA GLU A 14 -5.61 0.99 5.21
C GLU A 14 -4.69 -0.22 5.33
N ALA A 15 -5.13 -1.38 4.82
CA ALA A 15 -4.31 -2.59 4.83
C ALA A 15 -3.05 -2.41 3.98
N VAL A 16 -3.18 -1.79 2.80
CA VAL A 16 -2.03 -1.54 1.93
C VAL A 16 -1.07 -0.53 2.57
N LYS A 17 -1.59 0.49 3.23
CA LYS A 17 -0.77 1.46 3.95
C LYS A 17 0.04 0.79 5.06
N ALA A 18 -0.58 -0.12 5.80
CA ALA A 18 0.10 -0.89 6.83
C ALA A 18 1.19 -1.78 6.22
N ASP A 19 0.90 -2.39 5.07
CA ASP A 19 1.85 -3.21 4.35
C ASP A 19 3.09 -2.39 3.94
N ILE A 20 2.88 -1.18 3.43
CA ILE A 20 3.97 -0.29 3.06
C ILE A 20 4.86 0.01 4.28
N GLU A 21 4.26 0.29 5.42
CA GLU A 21 5.03 0.56 6.65
C GLU A 21 5.84 -0.66 7.08
N ALA A 22 5.27 -1.86 6.96
CA ALA A 22 5.98 -3.10 7.26
C ALA A 22 7.15 -3.32 6.30
N MET A 23 6.96 -3.02 5.02
CA MET A 23 8.02 -3.12 4.01
C MET A 23 9.18 -2.18 4.32
N LYS A 24 8.87 -0.95 4.70
CA LYS A 24 9.87 0.05 5.08
C LYS A 24 10.65 -0.41 6.32
N ALA A 25 9.95 -0.93 7.32
CA ALA A 25 10.57 -1.40 8.55
C ALA A 25 11.53 -2.56 8.27
N LEU A 26 11.13 -3.50 7.42
CA LEU A 26 11.99 -4.62 7.06
C LEU A 26 13.24 -4.15 6.32
N ASN A 27 13.07 -3.25 5.35
CA ASN A 27 14.21 -2.68 4.63
C ASN A 27 15.20 -2.04 5.61
N GLN A 28 14.69 -1.28 6.57
CA GLN A 28 15.54 -0.60 7.57
C GLN A 28 16.31 -1.60 8.44
N THR A 29 15.63 -2.64 8.89
CA THR A 29 16.25 -3.69 9.69
C THR A 29 17.37 -4.38 8.92
N ARG A 30 17.13 -4.69 7.65
CA ARG A 30 18.13 -5.36 6.82
C ARG A 30 19.35 -4.45 6.58
N ILE A 31 19.12 -3.16 6.33
CA ILE A 31 20.21 -2.19 6.17
C ILE A 31 21.06 -2.15 7.44
N GLN A 32 20.44 -2.11 8.61
CA GLN A 32 21.15 -2.08 9.88
C GLN A 32 22.01 -3.31 10.11
N ARG A 33 21.61 -4.45 9.53
CA ARG A 33 22.37 -5.71 9.62
C ARG A 33 23.44 -5.85 8.55
N GLY A 34 23.53 -4.88 7.63
CA GLY A 34 24.45 -4.97 6.50
C GLY A 34 23.94 -5.85 5.38
N GLU A 35 22.65 -6.17 5.35
CA GLU A 35 22.02 -6.98 4.32
C GLU A 35 21.44 -6.09 3.22
N SER A 36 21.17 -6.67 2.05
CA SER A 36 20.48 -5.97 0.98
C SER A 36 19.02 -5.74 1.36
N ILE A 37 18.41 -4.67 0.83
CA ILE A 37 16.99 -4.39 1.08
C ILE A 37 16.12 -5.52 0.49
N ALA A 38 14.97 -5.75 1.15
CA ALA A 38 14.01 -6.76 0.71
C ALA A 38 13.09 -6.24 -0.39
N TYR A 39 12.74 -4.95 -0.32
CA TYR A 39 11.79 -4.31 -1.24
C TYR A 39 12.44 -3.11 -1.90
N ASP A 40 12.50 -3.13 -3.23
CA ASP A 40 13.04 -2.03 -4.00
C ASP A 40 11.96 -1.01 -4.35
N GLU A 41 12.33 0.02 -5.11
CA GLU A 41 11.41 1.07 -5.48
C GLU A 41 10.25 0.57 -6.35
N ASP A 42 10.46 -0.49 -7.14
CA ASP A 42 9.39 -1.06 -7.96
C ASP A 42 8.29 -1.66 -7.09
N ALA A 43 8.69 -2.33 -5.99
CA ALA A 43 7.72 -2.90 -5.05
C ALA A 43 6.86 -1.81 -4.41
N PHE A 44 7.48 -0.70 -4.02
CA PHE A 44 6.75 0.44 -3.45
C PHE A 44 5.87 1.11 -4.51
N HIS A 45 6.34 1.20 -5.73
CA HIS A 45 5.58 1.78 -6.83
C HIS A 45 4.31 0.98 -7.11
N GLU A 46 4.37 -0.35 -7.06
CA GLU A 46 3.18 -1.19 -7.21
C GLU A 46 2.12 -0.88 -6.16
N LYS A 47 2.54 -0.68 -4.91
CA LYS A 47 1.62 -0.32 -3.84
C LYS A 47 1.01 1.06 -4.07
N ALA A 48 1.81 2.01 -4.54
CA ALA A 48 1.33 3.35 -4.86
C ALA A 48 0.30 3.31 -5.98
N LEU A 49 0.51 2.49 -7.01
CA LEU A 49 -0.44 2.33 -8.09
C LEU A 49 -1.76 1.75 -7.59
N PHE A 50 -1.71 0.78 -6.69
CA PHE A 50 -2.91 0.22 -6.10
C PHE A 50 -3.73 1.31 -5.39
N LEU A 51 -3.07 2.12 -4.57
CA LEU A 51 -3.73 3.20 -3.83
C LEU A 51 -4.32 4.24 -4.79
N TYR A 52 -3.58 4.59 -5.82
CA TYR A 52 -4.01 5.55 -6.82
C TYR A 52 -5.25 5.05 -7.56
N ASN A 53 -5.24 3.78 -7.96
CA ASN A 53 -6.37 3.18 -8.67
C ASN A 53 -7.59 3.05 -7.76
N SER A 54 -7.40 2.74 -6.49
CA SER A 54 -8.49 2.68 -5.52
C SER A 54 -9.15 4.03 -5.34
N ALA A 55 -8.35 5.10 -5.23
CA ALA A 55 -8.88 6.46 -5.14
C ALA A 55 -9.68 6.84 -6.38
N HIS A 56 -9.19 6.46 -7.55
CA HIS A 56 -9.85 6.71 -8.82
C HIS A 56 -11.21 6.02 -8.89
N LEU A 57 -11.26 4.76 -8.47
CA LEU A 57 -12.51 3.99 -8.43
C LEU A 57 -13.53 4.64 -7.52
N ILE A 58 -13.12 5.08 -6.34
CA ILE A 58 -14.01 5.73 -5.39
C ILE A 58 -14.56 7.02 -6.00
N MET A 59 -13.72 7.81 -6.64
CA MET A 59 -14.13 9.07 -7.26
C MET A 59 -15.12 8.85 -8.42
N GLN A 60 -14.93 7.78 -9.20
CA GLN A 60 -15.80 7.48 -10.32
C GLN A 60 -17.19 7.03 -9.89
N ASN A 61 -17.31 6.49 -8.69
CA ASN A 61 -18.55 5.87 -8.20
C ASN A 61 -19.27 6.69 -7.13
N ARG A 62 -18.92 7.95 -6.96
CA ARG A 62 -19.58 8.80 -5.98
C ARG A 62 -20.77 9.57 -6.55
#